data_022dfe61de75e222c7aaedfc81082614
#
_entry.id   022dfe61de75e222c7aaedfc81082614
#
_cell.length_a   1.000
_cell.length_b   1.000
_cell.length_c   1.000
_cell.angle_alpha   90.00
_cell.angle_beta   90.00
_cell.angle_gamma   90.00
#
_symmetry.space_group_name_H-M   'P 1'
#
loop_
_entity.id
_entity.type
_entity.pdbx_description
1 polymer ?
#
loop_
_entity_poly.entity_id
_entity_poly.type
_entity_poly.pdbx_seq_one_letter_code
_entity_poly.pdbx_strand_id
1 'polypeptide(L)'
;KSLHEIGQGFMRIITNWRLLILILIVTGFWMVQQQLYATMPKYVIRMAGETAKPGWIANVNPFVVVCCVSFITRLMAKRSAITSMNVGMFLIPISALLMACGNLLGNDLITGMSNITLMMIAGIVVQALAECFISPRYLEYFSLQAPKGEEGMYLGFSHLHSFLSSIFGFGLAGILLTKYCPDPALFETREAWEAASGNAHYIWYYFAAIGLIAA
;
A
#
# COMPACT_ATOMS: atom_id res chain seq x y z
N LYS A 1 9.74 33.67 8.11
CA LYS A 1 11.06 33.02 8.24
C LYS A 1 11.93 33.38 7.04
N SER A 2 13.20 33.69 7.26
CA SER A 2 14.13 33.95 6.17
C SER A 2 14.45 32.67 5.39
N LEU A 3 14.84 32.78 4.10
CA LEU A 3 15.29 31.65 3.30
C LEU A 3 16.43 30.88 3.97
N HIS A 4 17.27 31.58 4.72
CA HIS A 4 18.36 30.99 5.50
C HIS A 4 17.84 30.08 6.64
N GLU A 5 16.82 30.49 7.38
CA GLU A 5 16.19 29.69 8.45
C GLU A 5 15.50 28.44 7.90
N ILE A 6 14.84 28.57 6.74
CA ILE A 6 14.23 27.44 6.04
C ILE A 6 15.31 26.43 5.62
N GLY A 7 16.43 26.93 5.05
CA GLY A 7 17.56 26.08 4.66
C GLY A 7 18.19 25.34 5.85
N GLN A 8 18.37 26.01 6.97
CA GLN A 8 18.90 25.38 8.19
C GLN A 8 17.95 24.31 8.75
N GLY A 9 16.64 24.57 8.74
CA GLY A 9 15.63 23.58 9.16
C GLY A 9 15.65 22.36 8.25
N PHE A 10 15.72 22.55 6.94
CA PHE A 10 15.82 21.47 5.96
C PHE A 10 17.08 20.60 6.17
N MET A 11 18.24 21.25 6.37
CA MET A 11 19.48 20.53 6.67
C MET A 11 19.39 19.72 7.97
N ARG A 12 18.70 20.23 8.98
CA ARG A 12 18.46 19.50 10.23
C ARG A 12 17.66 18.22 10.02
N ILE A 13 16.65 18.24 9.16
CA ILE A 13 15.83 17.05 8.86
C ILE A 13 16.65 16.03 8.08
N ILE A 14 17.39 16.46 7.03
CA ILE A 14 18.21 15.56 6.20
C ILE A 14 19.34 14.92 7.00
N THR A 15 19.88 15.60 7.98
CA THR A 15 20.94 15.03 8.85
C THR A 15 20.38 14.13 9.97
N ASN A 16 19.08 14.15 10.19
CA ASN A 16 18.43 13.25 11.16
C ASN A 16 18.20 11.86 10.56
N TRP A 17 19.22 11.01 10.67
CA TRP A 17 19.18 9.64 10.13
C TRP A 17 18.01 8.79 10.62
N ARG A 18 17.51 9.04 11.86
CA ARG A 18 16.36 8.32 12.42
C ARG A 18 15.07 8.62 11.66
N LEU A 19 14.85 9.90 11.32
CA LEU A 19 13.72 10.30 10.49
C LEU A 19 13.82 9.75 9.07
N LEU A 20 15.03 9.77 8.48
CA LEU A 20 15.26 9.22 7.14
C LEU A 20 15.00 7.71 7.09
N ILE A 21 15.49 6.96 8.07
CA ILE A 21 15.21 5.51 8.14
C ILE A 21 13.72 5.25 8.30
N LEU A 22 13.03 6.01 9.15
CA LEU A 22 11.58 5.88 9.31
C LEU A 22 10.84 6.15 7.98
N ILE A 23 11.25 7.18 7.24
CA ILE A 23 10.70 7.46 5.90
C ILE A 23 10.92 6.28 4.95
N LEU A 24 12.12 5.69 4.93
CA LEU A 24 12.44 4.54 4.07
C LEU A 24 11.60 3.30 4.44
N ILE A 25 11.46 3.02 5.72
CA ILE A 25 10.62 1.92 6.23
C ILE A 25 9.16 2.14 5.78
N VAL A 26 8.62 3.31 6.05
CA VAL A 26 7.23 3.65 5.70
C VAL A 26 7.04 3.72 4.17
N THR A 27 8.09 4.02 3.40
CA THR A 27 8.06 3.91 1.93
C THR A 27 7.70 2.50 1.48
N GLY A 28 8.27 1.47 2.12
CA GLY A 28 7.93 0.06 1.82
C GLY A 28 6.45 -0.25 2.05
N PHE A 29 5.86 0.25 3.13
CA PHE A 29 4.42 0.15 3.37
C PHE A 29 3.61 0.81 2.23
N TRP A 30 3.93 2.06 1.89
CA TRP A 30 3.21 2.79 0.86
C TRP A 30 3.43 2.25 -0.55
N MET A 31 4.55 1.58 -0.81
CA MET A 31 4.73 0.84 -2.07
C MET A 31 3.67 -0.24 -2.26
N VAL A 32 3.30 -0.94 -1.20
CA VAL A 32 2.22 -1.95 -1.24
C VAL A 32 0.84 -1.27 -1.25
N GLN A 33 0.63 -0.26 -0.41
CA GLN A 33 -0.63 0.48 -0.31
C GLN A 33 -1.05 1.09 -1.65
N GLN A 34 -0.14 1.69 -2.39
CA GLN A 34 -0.42 2.32 -3.68
C GLN A 34 -0.77 1.34 -4.79
N GLN A 35 -0.55 0.02 -4.60
CA GLN A 35 -0.96 -0.99 -5.58
C GLN A 35 -2.48 -1.10 -5.72
N LEU A 36 -3.23 -0.57 -4.77
CA LEU A 36 -4.67 -0.38 -4.88
C LEU A 36 -5.06 0.43 -6.15
N TYR A 37 -4.21 1.35 -6.56
CA TYR A 37 -4.46 2.22 -7.71
C TYR A 37 -3.65 1.83 -8.96
N ALA A 38 -2.49 1.21 -8.79
CA ALA A 38 -1.58 0.88 -9.89
C ALA A 38 -1.81 -0.53 -10.45
N THR A 39 -1.74 -1.53 -9.58
CA THR A 39 -1.78 -2.95 -9.98
C THR A 39 -3.19 -3.53 -9.96
N MET A 40 -3.94 -3.29 -8.88
CA MET A 40 -5.23 -3.93 -8.63
C MET A 40 -6.23 -3.73 -9.78
N PRO A 41 -6.45 -2.52 -10.34
CA PRO A 41 -7.44 -2.35 -11.38
C PRO A 41 -7.15 -3.18 -12.63
N LYS A 42 -5.89 -3.19 -13.07
CA LYS A 42 -5.45 -3.97 -14.24
C LYS A 42 -5.50 -5.47 -13.97
N TYR A 43 -5.03 -5.87 -12.78
CA TYR A 43 -5.02 -7.27 -12.36
C TYR A 43 -6.45 -7.85 -12.33
N VAL A 44 -7.38 -7.15 -11.69
CA VAL A 44 -8.76 -7.61 -11.55
C VAL A 44 -9.47 -7.66 -12.90
N ILE A 45 -9.32 -6.66 -13.77
CA ILE A 45 -9.91 -6.68 -15.12
C ILE A 45 -9.36 -7.85 -15.93
N ARG A 46 -8.04 -8.07 -15.91
CA ARG A 46 -7.40 -9.14 -16.68
C ARG A 46 -7.76 -10.52 -16.18
N MET A 47 -7.79 -10.72 -14.87
CA MET A 47 -7.98 -12.05 -14.25
C MET A 47 -9.45 -12.41 -14.00
N ALA A 48 -10.29 -11.45 -13.57
CA ALA A 48 -11.70 -11.68 -13.25
C ALA A 48 -12.68 -11.14 -14.31
N GLY A 49 -12.16 -10.41 -15.31
CA GLY A 49 -12.94 -9.84 -16.40
C GLY A 49 -13.47 -8.43 -16.13
N GLU A 50 -13.98 -7.77 -17.16
CA GLU A 50 -14.42 -6.37 -17.11
C GLU A 50 -15.64 -6.13 -16.20
N THR A 51 -16.39 -7.17 -15.88
CA THR A 51 -17.54 -7.11 -14.97
C THR A 51 -17.15 -6.88 -13.52
N ALA A 52 -15.88 -7.05 -13.15
CA ALA A 52 -15.39 -6.95 -11.78
C ALA A 52 -15.38 -5.54 -11.18
N LYS A 53 -15.59 -4.48 -11.99
CA LYS A 53 -15.74 -3.07 -11.57
C LYS A 53 -14.68 -2.61 -10.56
N PRO A 54 -13.40 -2.47 -10.94
CA PRO A 54 -12.31 -2.16 -10.01
C PRO A 54 -12.51 -0.87 -9.18
N GLY A 55 -13.24 0.12 -9.72
CA GLY A 55 -13.57 1.33 -8.99
C GLY A 55 -14.39 1.08 -7.71
N TRP A 56 -15.33 0.13 -7.75
CA TRP A 56 -16.08 -0.27 -6.55
C TRP A 56 -15.19 -1.00 -5.54
N ILE A 57 -14.29 -1.87 -6.04
CA ILE A 57 -13.34 -2.59 -5.19
C ILE A 57 -12.40 -1.59 -4.50
N ALA A 58 -11.89 -0.59 -5.20
CA ALA A 58 -11.03 0.44 -4.64
C ALA A 58 -11.73 1.27 -3.53
N ASN A 59 -13.04 1.52 -3.66
CA ASN A 59 -13.80 2.27 -2.66
C ASN A 59 -13.97 1.54 -1.32
N VAL A 60 -13.65 0.25 -1.24
CA VAL A 60 -13.62 -0.48 0.03
C VAL A 60 -12.59 0.12 0.98
N ASN A 61 -11.43 0.57 0.49
CA ASN A 61 -10.40 1.17 1.32
C ASN A 61 -10.90 2.44 2.05
N PRO A 62 -11.32 3.52 1.38
CA PRO A 62 -11.77 4.73 2.08
C PRO A 62 -13.00 4.46 2.96
N PHE A 63 -13.88 3.55 2.59
CA PHE A 63 -15.02 3.16 3.43
C PHE A 63 -14.56 2.58 4.77
N VAL A 64 -13.66 1.59 4.74
CA VAL A 64 -13.12 0.96 5.96
C VAL A 64 -12.33 1.98 6.78
N VAL A 65 -11.52 2.84 6.15
CA VAL A 65 -10.76 3.88 6.84
C VAL A 65 -11.70 4.81 7.59
N VAL A 66 -12.73 5.34 6.95
CA VAL A 66 -13.70 6.26 7.60
C VAL A 66 -14.40 5.59 8.79
N CYS A 67 -14.80 4.32 8.65
CA CYS A 67 -15.46 3.58 9.72
C CYS A 67 -14.54 3.24 10.89
N CYS A 68 -13.26 2.94 10.63
CA CYS A 68 -12.37 2.31 11.61
C CYS A 68 -11.33 3.26 12.22
N VAL A 69 -10.92 4.34 11.52
CA VAL A 69 -9.80 5.17 11.95
C VAL A 69 -9.99 5.77 13.34
N SER A 70 -11.18 6.29 13.65
CA SER A 70 -11.47 6.88 14.96
C SER A 70 -11.42 5.84 16.09
N PHE A 71 -11.92 4.63 15.82
CA PHE A 71 -11.88 3.52 16.77
C PHE A 71 -10.44 3.06 17.03
N ILE A 72 -9.67 2.82 15.98
CA ILE A 72 -8.28 2.37 16.07
C ILE A 72 -7.41 3.42 16.75
N THR A 73 -7.59 4.71 16.43
CA THR A 73 -6.85 5.81 17.07
C THR A 73 -7.12 5.84 18.58
N ARG A 74 -8.37 5.66 19.00
CA ARG A 74 -8.72 5.57 20.44
C ARG A 74 -8.12 4.33 21.11
N LEU A 75 -8.17 3.19 20.45
CA LEU A 75 -7.57 1.94 20.93
C LEU A 75 -6.07 2.08 21.19
N MET A 76 -5.39 2.78 20.28
CA MET A 76 -3.94 3.01 20.33
C MET A 76 -3.54 4.27 21.12
N ALA A 77 -4.48 5.04 21.66
CA ALA A 77 -4.20 6.31 22.35
C ALA A 77 -3.20 6.18 23.52
N LYS A 78 -3.20 5.04 24.21
CA LYS A 78 -2.30 4.76 25.35
C LYS A 78 -1.00 4.06 24.94
N ARG A 79 -0.80 3.76 23.66
CA ARG A 79 0.40 3.10 23.13
C ARG A 79 1.30 4.11 22.43
N SER A 80 2.59 3.79 22.32
CA SER A 80 3.51 4.63 21.58
C SER A 80 3.15 4.68 20.09
N ALA A 81 3.50 5.77 19.38
CA ALA A 81 3.29 5.88 17.95
C ALA A 81 3.97 4.73 17.20
N ILE A 82 5.20 4.38 17.59
CA ILE A 82 5.96 3.26 16.98
C ILE A 82 5.22 1.93 17.15
N THR A 83 4.65 1.65 18.33
CA THR A 83 3.89 0.41 18.57
C THR A 83 2.69 0.31 17.62
N SER A 84 1.96 1.41 17.45
CA SER A 84 0.84 1.44 16.51
C SER A 84 1.30 1.22 15.07
N MET A 85 2.36 1.92 14.65
CA MET A 85 2.91 1.75 13.30
C MET A 85 3.36 0.32 13.04
N ASN A 86 4.04 -0.33 13.99
CA ASN A 86 4.47 -1.72 13.85
C ASN A 86 3.29 -2.67 13.60
N VAL A 87 2.17 -2.49 14.30
CA VAL A 87 0.96 -3.30 14.05
C VAL A 87 0.50 -3.16 12.59
N GLY A 88 0.42 -1.92 12.09
CA GLY A 88 0.05 -1.67 10.69
C GLY A 88 1.06 -2.25 9.70
N MET A 89 2.37 -2.14 10.01
CA MET A 89 3.43 -2.70 9.16
C MET A 89 3.30 -4.22 9.00
N PHE A 90 2.96 -4.96 10.06
CA PHE A 90 2.72 -6.40 9.98
C PHE A 90 1.42 -6.78 9.26
N LEU A 91 0.42 -5.92 9.24
CA LEU A 91 -0.83 -6.17 8.51
C LEU A 91 -0.65 -6.07 6.99
N ILE A 92 0.27 -5.23 6.50
CA ILE A 92 0.40 -4.98 5.07
C ILE A 92 0.86 -6.22 4.26
N PRO A 93 1.87 -7.01 4.68
CA PRO A 93 2.21 -8.24 3.97
C PRO A 93 1.08 -9.27 4.02
N ILE A 94 0.31 -9.33 5.11
CA ILE A 94 -0.87 -10.21 5.22
C ILE A 94 -1.92 -9.80 4.17
N SER A 95 -2.15 -8.50 3.97
CA SER A 95 -3.08 -8.02 2.94
C SER A 95 -2.69 -8.47 1.54
N ALA A 96 -1.41 -8.35 1.19
CA ALA A 96 -0.89 -8.79 -0.11
C ALA A 96 -0.97 -10.32 -0.29
N LEU A 97 -0.72 -11.10 0.76
CA LEU A 97 -0.89 -12.56 0.71
C LEU A 97 -2.35 -12.96 0.50
N LEU A 98 -3.31 -12.27 1.13
CA LEU A 98 -4.74 -12.49 0.87
C LEU A 98 -5.08 -12.22 -0.59
N MET A 99 -4.56 -11.14 -1.19
CA MET A 99 -4.75 -10.85 -2.62
C MET A 99 -4.18 -11.94 -3.52
N ALA A 100 -3.04 -12.54 -3.14
CA ALA A 100 -2.47 -13.68 -3.86
C ALA A 100 -3.36 -14.92 -3.82
N CYS A 101 -4.03 -15.18 -2.70
CA CYS A 101 -4.88 -16.36 -2.51
C CYS A 101 -6.03 -16.45 -3.54
N GLY A 102 -6.52 -15.32 -4.07
CA GLY A 102 -7.59 -15.30 -5.04
C GLY A 102 -7.30 -16.14 -6.28
N ASN A 103 -6.07 -16.09 -6.80
CA ASN A 103 -5.67 -16.87 -7.96
C ASN A 103 -5.43 -18.37 -7.63
N LEU A 104 -5.07 -18.68 -6.39
CA LEU A 104 -4.83 -20.04 -5.93
C LEU A 104 -6.10 -20.82 -5.67
N LEU A 105 -7.21 -20.14 -5.33
CA LEU A 105 -8.51 -20.74 -5.06
C LEU A 105 -9.28 -21.13 -6.32
N GLY A 106 -8.74 -20.85 -7.51
CA GLY A 106 -9.38 -21.10 -8.78
C GLY A 106 -10.49 -20.09 -9.13
N ASN A 107 -11.18 -20.36 -10.23
CA ASN A 107 -12.20 -19.45 -10.78
C ASN A 107 -13.62 -19.69 -10.25
N ASP A 108 -13.77 -20.49 -9.20
CA ASP A 108 -15.07 -20.76 -8.63
C ASP A 108 -15.72 -19.50 -8.08
N LEU A 109 -17.03 -19.40 -8.27
CA LEU A 109 -17.83 -18.30 -7.77
C LEU A 109 -18.32 -18.59 -6.35
N ILE A 110 -17.77 -17.89 -5.37
CA ILE A 110 -18.34 -17.85 -4.04
C ILE A 110 -19.30 -16.66 -3.98
N THR A 111 -20.56 -16.90 -3.63
CA THR A 111 -21.60 -15.86 -3.51
C THR A 111 -21.84 -15.04 -4.80
N GLY A 112 -21.64 -15.64 -5.97
CA GLY A 112 -21.82 -14.95 -7.27
C GLY A 112 -20.67 -14.03 -7.67
N MET A 113 -19.56 -14.03 -6.95
CA MET A 113 -18.36 -13.22 -7.20
C MET A 113 -17.15 -14.14 -7.41
N SER A 114 -16.22 -13.77 -8.30
CA SER A 114 -15.01 -14.55 -8.49
C SER A 114 -14.14 -14.54 -7.23
N ASN A 115 -13.44 -15.64 -6.95
CA ASN A 115 -12.54 -15.77 -5.80
C ASN A 115 -11.43 -14.70 -5.84
N ILE A 116 -10.99 -14.31 -7.03
CA ILE A 116 -10.01 -13.23 -7.22
C ILE A 116 -10.55 -11.92 -6.67
N THR A 117 -11.78 -11.55 -7.04
CA THR A 117 -12.42 -10.31 -6.57
C THR A 117 -12.67 -10.36 -5.06
N LEU A 118 -13.14 -11.50 -4.53
CA LEU A 118 -13.41 -11.67 -3.11
C LEU A 118 -12.13 -11.53 -2.27
N MET A 119 -11.06 -12.22 -2.65
CA MET A 119 -9.79 -12.15 -1.93
C MET A 119 -9.10 -10.78 -2.09
N MET A 120 -9.31 -10.12 -3.23
CA MET A 120 -8.88 -8.74 -3.41
C MET A 120 -9.56 -7.80 -2.42
N ILE A 121 -10.88 -7.89 -2.28
CA ILE A 121 -11.64 -7.11 -1.28
C ILE A 121 -11.15 -7.42 0.14
N ALA A 122 -10.97 -8.69 0.48
CA ALA A 122 -10.47 -9.09 1.80
C ALA A 122 -9.07 -8.49 2.08
N GLY A 123 -8.17 -8.54 1.10
CA GLY A 123 -6.86 -7.92 1.21
C GLY A 123 -6.95 -6.41 1.39
N ILE A 124 -7.81 -5.72 0.63
CA ILE A 124 -8.02 -4.27 0.75
C ILE A 124 -8.58 -3.88 2.12
N VAL A 125 -9.48 -4.67 2.71
CA VAL A 125 -9.96 -4.44 4.08
C VAL A 125 -8.80 -4.47 5.07
N VAL A 126 -7.94 -5.49 5.02
CA VAL A 126 -6.76 -5.59 5.90
C VAL A 126 -5.78 -4.44 5.64
N GLN A 127 -5.60 -4.05 4.38
CA GLN A 127 -4.77 -2.92 3.97
C GLN A 127 -5.28 -1.59 4.54
N ALA A 128 -6.59 -1.35 4.49
CA ALA A 128 -7.24 -0.17 5.07
C ALA A 128 -7.10 -0.12 6.59
N LEU A 129 -7.23 -1.28 7.26
CA LEU A 129 -6.96 -1.37 8.70
C LEU A 129 -5.51 -1.04 9.02
N ALA A 130 -4.54 -1.56 8.24
CA ALA A 130 -3.12 -1.22 8.40
C ALA A 130 -2.88 0.28 8.28
N GLU A 131 -3.51 0.94 7.31
CA GLU A 131 -3.45 2.39 7.13
C GLU A 131 -3.97 3.15 8.35
N CYS A 132 -5.07 2.71 8.97
CA CYS A 132 -5.61 3.32 10.18
C CYS A 132 -4.64 3.27 11.38
N PHE A 133 -3.78 2.24 11.45
CA PHE A 133 -2.75 2.13 12.48
C PHE A 133 -1.54 3.04 12.22
N ILE A 134 -1.17 3.24 10.94
CA ILE A 134 0.07 3.93 10.56
C ILE A 134 -0.16 5.42 10.37
N SER A 135 -1.10 5.83 9.51
CA SER A 135 -1.18 7.20 9.02
C SER A 135 -1.31 8.26 10.10
N PRO A 136 -2.22 8.15 11.11
CA PRO A 136 -2.33 9.16 12.14
C PRO A 136 -1.08 9.24 13.02
N ARG A 137 -0.49 8.08 13.35
CA ARG A 137 0.66 7.98 14.25
C ARG A 137 1.97 8.39 13.61
N TYR A 138 2.11 8.17 12.32
CA TYR A 138 3.25 8.62 11.55
C TYR A 138 3.33 10.15 11.51
N LEU A 139 2.22 10.81 11.21
CA LEU A 139 2.16 12.28 11.19
C LEU A 139 2.36 12.88 12.59
N GLU A 140 1.75 12.29 13.62
CA GLU A 140 1.97 12.66 15.01
C GLU A 140 3.46 12.56 15.39
N TYR A 141 4.12 11.47 15.05
CA TYR A 141 5.54 11.27 15.33
C TYR A 141 6.40 12.37 14.71
N PHE A 142 6.18 12.72 13.45
CA PHE A 142 6.93 13.78 12.77
C PHE A 142 6.66 15.16 13.38
N SER A 143 5.41 15.46 13.71
CA SER A 143 5.03 16.71 14.36
C SER A 143 5.71 16.88 15.73
N LEU A 144 5.78 15.81 16.53
CA LEU A 144 6.42 15.82 17.85
C LEU A 144 7.95 15.95 17.79
N GLN A 145 8.59 15.58 16.68
CA GLN A 145 10.04 15.75 16.49
C GLN A 145 10.43 17.15 16.03
N ALA A 146 9.46 17.95 15.60
CA ALA A 146 9.71 19.28 15.08
C ALA A 146 10.01 20.29 16.21
N PRO A 147 11.00 21.18 16.03
CA PRO A 147 11.14 22.37 16.86
C PRO A 147 9.90 23.27 16.75
N LYS A 148 9.60 24.03 17.81
CA LYS A 148 8.47 24.97 17.82
C LYS A 148 8.49 25.90 16.60
N GLY A 149 7.39 25.90 15.85
CA GLY A 149 7.22 26.70 14.64
C GLY A 149 7.84 26.10 13.37
N GLU A 150 8.36 24.87 13.41
CA GLU A 150 8.85 24.13 12.24
C GLU A 150 7.99 22.91 11.91
N GLU A 151 6.86 22.70 12.61
CA GLU A 151 6.00 21.54 12.49
C GLU A 151 5.52 21.32 11.04
N GLY A 152 5.14 22.38 10.35
CA GLY A 152 4.70 22.30 8.94
C GLY A 152 5.79 21.81 7.99
N MET A 153 7.06 22.19 8.24
CA MET A 153 8.19 21.71 7.43
C MET A 153 8.46 20.23 7.67
N TYR A 154 8.42 19.76 8.92
CA TYR A 154 8.58 18.35 9.26
C TYR A 154 7.45 17.49 8.69
N LEU A 155 6.20 17.97 8.77
CA LEU A 155 5.06 17.30 8.15
C LEU A 155 5.18 17.26 6.62
N GLY A 156 5.61 18.34 5.98
CA GLY A 156 5.88 18.35 4.52
C GLY A 156 6.96 17.33 4.15
N PHE A 157 8.04 17.27 4.93
CA PHE A 157 9.12 16.32 4.68
C PHE A 157 8.71 14.86 4.91
N SER A 158 7.81 14.62 5.87
CA SER A 158 7.26 13.27 6.10
C SER A 158 6.64 12.66 4.84
N HIS A 159 6.05 13.47 3.96
CA HIS A 159 5.46 13.01 2.69
C HIS A 159 6.47 12.56 1.62
N LEU A 160 7.78 12.66 1.89
CA LEU A 160 8.82 12.12 1.00
C LEU A 160 8.63 10.61 0.75
N HIS A 161 8.08 9.88 1.74
CA HIS A 161 7.73 8.47 1.56
C HIS A 161 6.74 8.25 0.40
N SER A 162 5.78 9.16 0.21
CA SER A 162 4.78 9.06 -0.86
C SER A 162 5.42 9.24 -2.23
N PHE A 163 6.36 10.19 -2.35
CA PHE A 163 7.13 10.38 -3.58
C PHE A 163 7.98 9.16 -3.92
N LEU A 164 8.75 8.65 -2.96
CA LEU A 164 9.60 7.48 -3.16
C LEU A 164 8.78 6.23 -3.49
N SER A 165 7.69 5.99 -2.77
CA SER A 165 6.81 4.84 -3.02
C SER A 165 6.11 4.90 -4.38
N SER A 166 5.79 6.09 -4.88
CA SER A 166 5.24 6.26 -6.22
C SER A 166 6.26 5.89 -7.31
N ILE A 167 7.48 6.37 -7.21
CA ILE A 167 8.53 6.06 -8.20
C ILE A 167 8.83 4.56 -8.20
N PHE A 168 9.19 4.01 -7.04
CA PHE A 168 9.60 2.61 -6.95
C PHE A 168 8.41 1.66 -7.06
N GLY A 169 7.28 1.96 -6.43
CA GLY A 169 6.10 1.11 -6.42
C GLY A 169 5.44 1.02 -7.79
N PHE A 170 5.24 2.13 -8.50
CA PHE A 170 4.63 2.11 -9.83
C PHE A 170 5.59 1.57 -10.89
N GLY A 171 6.88 1.87 -10.79
CA GLY A 171 7.89 1.28 -11.66
C GLY A 171 7.91 -0.24 -11.54
N LEU A 172 7.96 -0.76 -10.32
CA LEU A 172 7.91 -2.20 -10.06
C LEU A 172 6.58 -2.82 -10.51
N ALA A 173 5.45 -2.16 -10.26
CA ALA A 173 4.13 -2.60 -10.71
C ALA A 173 4.07 -2.81 -12.23
N GLY A 174 4.63 -1.88 -13.00
CA GLY A 174 4.69 -2.00 -14.46
C GLY A 174 5.48 -3.23 -14.90
N ILE A 175 6.65 -3.46 -14.31
CA ILE A 175 7.51 -4.63 -14.60
C ILE A 175 6.78 -5.92 -14.24
N LEU A 176 6.20 -6.00 -13.04
CA LEU A 176 5.52 -7.21 -12.56
C LEU A 176 4.25 -7.52 -13.35
N LEU A 177 3.45 -6.50 -13.70
CA LEU A 177 2.26 -6.68 -14.54
C LEU A 177 2.64 -7.18 -15.94
N THR A 178 3.66 -6.61 -16.56
CA THR A 178 4.12 -7.05 -17.88
C THR A 178 4.61 -8.49 -17.85
N LYS A 179 5.27 -8.90 -16.76
CA LYS A 179 5.87 -10.24 -16.64
C LYS A 179 4.85 -11.33 -16.26
N TYR A 180 3.96 -11.06 -15.29
CA TYR A 180 3.12 -12.08 -14.66
C TYR A 180 1.64 -11.96 -14.97
N CYS A 181 1.19 -10.79 -15.42
CA CYS A 181 -0.20 -10.55 -15.80
C CYS A 181 -0.24 -9.64 -17.04
N PRO A 182 0.32 -10.11 -18.19
CA PRO A 182 0.41 -9.31 -19.41
C PRO A 182 -0.99 -8.97 -19.96
N ASP A 183 -1.04 -7.98 -20.85
CA ASP A 183 -2.28 -7.57 -21.46
C ASP A 183 -2.84 -8.69 -22.38
N PRO A 184 -4.09 -9.11 -22.21
CA PRO A 184 -4.70 -10.11 -23.09
C PRO A 184 -4.66 -9.74 -24.57
N ALA A 185 -4.71 -8.45 -24.90
CA ALA A 185 -4.67 -7.95 -26.27
C ALA A 185 -3.34 -8.24 -27.01
N LEU A 186 -2.28 -8.62 -26.29
CA LEU A 186 -0.99 -8.97 -26.87
C LEU A 186 -0.91 -10.43 -27.34
N PHE A 187 -1.96 -11.23 -27.12
CA PHE A 187 -1.99 -12.67 -27.42
C PHE A 187 -3.04 -12.97 -28.49
N GLU A 188 -2.71 -13.86 -29.41
CA GLU A 188 -3.63 -14.29 -30.47
C GLU A 188 -4.76 -15.19 -29.96
N THR A 189 -4.48 -15.96 -28.88
CA THR A 189 -5.45 -16.88 -28.29
C THR A 189 -5.53 -16.70 -26.78
N ARG A 190 -6.71 -16.99 -26.22
CA ARG A 190 -6.94 -16.93 -24.78
C ARG A 190 -6.09 -17.95 -24.03
N GLU A 191 -5.89 -19.12 -24.59
CA GLU A 191 -5.07 -20.19 -24.01
C GLU A 191 -3.60 -19.77 -23.83
N ALA A 192 -3.03 -19.06 -24.83
CA ALA A 192 -1.69 -18.53 -24.75
C ALA A 192 -1.55 -17.48 -23.65
N TRP A 193 -2.57 -16.61 -23.50
CA TRP A 193 -2.61 -15.65 -22.41
C TRP A 193 -2.77 -16.31 -21.03
N GLU A 194 -3.65 -17.30 -20.88
CA GLU A 194 -3.85 -18.04 -19.62
C GLU A 194 -2.55 -18.74 -19.20
N ALA A 195 -1.82 -19.34 -20.14
CA ALA A 195 -0.51 -19.92 -19.86
C ALA A 195 0.51 -18.87 -19.38
N ALA A 196 0.53 -17.68 -19.98
CA ALA A 196 1.42 -16.58 -19.61
C ALA A 196 1.04 -15.93 -18.26
N SER A 197 -0.24 -15.92 -17.91
CA SER A 197 -0.77 -15.30 -16.67
C SER A 197 -0.99 -16.30 -15.53
N GLY A 198 -0.68 -17.57 -15.69
CA GLY A 198 -0.86 -18.61 -14.67
C GLY A 198 -0.20 -18.32 -13.32
N ASN A 199 0.88 -17.53 -13.33
CA ASN A 199 1.60 -17.09 -12.14
C ASN A 199 1.32 -15.63 -11.75
N ALA A 200 0.17 -15.07 -12.15
CA ALA A 200 -0.18 -13.68 -11.87
C ALA A 200 -0.16 -13.34 -10.35
N HIS A 201 -0.48 -14.30 -9.50
CA HIS A 201 -0.43 -14.16 -8.04
C HIS A 201 0.96 -13.84 -7.49
N TYR A 202 2.05 -14.12 -8.23
CA TYR A 202 3.41 -13.76 -7.83
C TYR A 202 3.60 -12.26 -7.67
N ILE A 203 2.84 -11.43 -8.36
CA ILE A 203 2.83 -9.97 -8.18
C ILE A 203 2.63 -9.63 -6.71
N TRP A 204 1.64 -10.27 -6.08
CA TRP A 204 1.29 -10.02 -4.68
C TRP A 204 2.32 -10.60 -3.71
N TYR A 205 3.02 -11.70 -4.07
CA TYR A 205 4.13 -12.21 -3.28
C TYR A 205 5.32 -11.24 -3.25
N TYR A 206 5.63 -10.58 -4.37
CA TYR A 206 6.66 -9.53 -4.38
C TYR A 206 6.27 -8.36 -3.46
N PHE A 207 5.04 -7.92 -3.51
CA PHE A 207 4.57 -6.85 -2.61
C PHE A 207 4.49 -7.31 -1.15
N ALA A 208 4.11 -8.55 -0.88
CA ALA A 208 4.16 -9.12 0.47
C ALA A 208 5.60 -9.16 1.01
N ALA A 209 6.57 -9.55 0.18
CA ALA A 209 7.98 -9.57 0.56
C ALA A 209 8.50 -8.15 0.89
N ILE A 210 8.15 -7.13 0.09
CA ILE A 210 8.48 -5.73 0.37
C ILE A 210 7.88 -5.29 1.70
N GLY A 211 6.58 -5.58 1.92
CA GLY A 211 5.90 -5.28 3.17
C GLY A 211 6.56 -5.96 4.38
N LEU A 212 6.98 -7.21 4.24
CA LEU A 212 7.65 -7.98 5.29
C LEU A 212 9.06 -7.44 5.61
N ILE A 213 9.82 -7.02 4.58
CA ILE A 213 11.15 -6.41 4.77
C ILE A 213 11.03 -5.05 5.48
N ALA A 214 9.95 -4.32 5.22
CA ALA A 214 9.70 -3.03 5.84
C ALA A 214 9.13 -3.15 7.27
N ALA A 215 8.52 -4.27 7.64
CA ALA A 215 7.92 -4.52 8.97
C ALA A 215 8.96 -4.96 9.99
#